data_6a6e08ab100c000e1f3cfe3ee191e3de
#
_entry.id   6a6e08ab100c000e1f3cfe3ee191e3de
#
_cell.length_a   1.000
_cell.length_b   1.000
_cell.length_c   1.000
_cell.angle_alpha   90.00
_cell.angle_beta   90.00
_cell.angle_gamma   90.00
#
_symmetry.space_group_name_H-M   'P 1'
#
loop_
_entity.id
_entity.type
_entity.pdbx_description
1 polymer ?
#
loop_
_entity_poly.entity_id
_entity_poly.type
_entity_poly.pdbx_seq_one_letter_code
_entity_poly.pdbx_strand_id
1 'polypeptide(L)'
;MRILHVAAEIYPLVKTGGLADVVAALPVALAARGLDVRVLLPGMPAILNGVRDQKPLIRLGPAFGAAVITLQLGRLPDNGLLAYVIDAPFLYRRDGDPYLGPDGRDWNDNHRRYALLGWIAAHLAAGELDETWQPEVVHAHDWHAGLAPAYIAQNPALNTATVFTIHNLAFRGLFPLDHHTDLGLLISGADQSALEFYGHLSFMKSALVHAKRVNTVSPTYAHEICTPKHGWGLDGLLRDRGDHLSGILNGVDYSVWDPTRDPALPKGYSADKLRGKKVCKLKLQ
;
A
#
# COMPACT_ATOMS: atom_id res chain seq x y z
N MET A 1 -4.73 -14.50 -14.08
CA MET A 1 -5.27 -13.68 -12.97
C MET A 1 -4.56 -12.34 -12.96
N ARG A 2 -5.32 -11.25 -12.95
CA ARG A 2 -4.86 -9.87 -12.97
C ARG A 2 -4.90 -9.30 -11.57
N ILE A 3 -3.78 -8.73 -11.11
CA ILE A 3 -3.62 -8.24 -9.73
C ILE A 3 -3.17 -6.78 -9.77
N LEU A 4 -3.87 -5.92 -9.03
CA LEU A 4 -3.48 -4.54 -8.79
C LEU A 4 -2.95 -4.39 -7.35
N HIS A 5 -1.67 -4.07 -7.21
CA HIS A 5 -1.11 -3.64 -5.93
C HIS A 5 -1.32 -2.13 -5.75
N VAL A 6 -1.82 -1.73 -4.60
CA VAL A 6 -2.12 -0.32 -4.25
C VAL A 6 -1.28 0.08 -3.05
N ALA A 7 -0.38 1.04 -3.21
CA ALA A 7 0.53 1.45 -2.16
C ALA A 7 0.96 2.93 -2.29
N ALA A 8 1.38 3.52 -1.18
CA ALA A 8 1.94 4.87 -1.16
C ALA A 8 3.44 4.92 -1.46
N GLU A 9 4.13 3.80 -1.30
CA GLU A 9 5.59 3.68 -1.43
C GLU A 9 5.97 2.53 -2.36
N ILE A 10 7.11 2.66 -3.02
CA ILE A 10 7.78 1.61 -3.78
C ILE A 10 9.28 1.88 -3.86
N TYR A 11 10.12 0.91 -3.49
CA TYR A 11 11.57 1.01 -3.67
C TYR A 11 11.96 0.90 -5.15
N PRO A 12 12.96 1.66 -5.65
CA PRO A 12 13.77 2.63 -4.92
C PRO A 12 13.21 4.07 -4.93
N LEU A 13 12.03 4.30 -5.49
CA LEU A 13 11.52 5.64 -5.79
C LEU A 13 11.10 6.40 -4.52
N VAL A 14 10.34 5.75 -3.66
CA VAL A 14 9.89 6.30 -2.37
C VAL A 14 9.94 5.20 -1.32
N LYS A 15 10.68 5.42 -0.24
CA LYS A 15 10.82 4.45 0.84
C LYS A 15 10.96 5.15 2.19
N THR A 16 10.05 4.82 3.11
CA THR A 16 10.15 5.17 4.53
C THR A 16 10.38 3.95 5.41
N GLY A 17 9.92 2.77 4.96
CA GLY A 17 9.99 1.53 5.72
C GLY A 17 10.02 0.28 4.84
N GLY A 18 9.74 -0.88 5.45
CA GLY A 18 9.74 -2.18 4.77
C GLY A 18 8.61 -2.39 3.77
N LEU A 19 7.55 -1.57 3.83
CA LEU A 19 6.44 -1.60 2.87
C LEU A 19 6.94 -1.42 1.44
N ALA A 20 7.81 -0.44 1.22
CA ALA A 20 8.36 -0.13 -0.10
C ALA A 20 9.12 -1.31 -0.72
N ASP A 21 9.87 -2.06 0.09
CA ASP A 21 10.61 -3.26 -0.37
C ASP A 21 9.64 -4.37 -0.82
N VAL A 22 8.57 -4.59 -0.05
CA VAL A 22 7.56 -5.60 -0.40
C VAL A 22 6.81 -5.22 -1.68
N VAL A 23 6.41 -3.94 -1.81
CA VAL A 23 5.70 -3.45 -3.01
C VAL A 23 6.60 -3.48 -4.25
N ALA A 24 7.91 -3.37 -4.11
CA ALA A 24 8.85 -3.53 -5.22
C ALA A 24 9.05 -5.02 -5.60
N ALA A 25 9.12 -5.93 -4.63
CA ALA A 25 9.54 -7.31 -4.87
C ALA A 25 8.38 -8.28 -5.12
N LEU A 26 7.27 -8.17 -4.35
CA LEU A 26 6.15 -9.10 -4.45
C LEU A 26 5.47 -9.09 -5.83
N PRO A 27 5.17 -7.92 -6.45
CA PRO A 27 4.60 -7.88 -7.80
C PRO A 27 5.49 -8.56 -8.83
N VAL A 28 6.81 -8.39 -8.75
CA VAL A 28 7.79 -9.06 -9.64
C VAL A 28 7.76 -10.57 -9.47
N ALA A 29 7.75 -11.05 -8.22
CA ALA A 29 7.69 -12.47 -7.91
C ALA A 29 6.39 -13.12 -8.39
N LEU A 30 5.27 -12.40 -8.33
CA LEU A 30 3.98 -12.85 -8.84
C LEU A 30 3.96 -12.86 -10.37
N ALA A 31 4.50 -11.83 -11.03
CA ALA A 31 4.64 -11.78 -12.48
C ALA A 31 5.52 -12.90 -13.02
N ALA A 32 6.61 -13.24 -12.33
CA ALA A 32 7.46 -14.38 -12.67
C ALA A 32 6.74 -15.75 -12.59
N ARG A 33 5.59 -15.79 -11.91
CA ARG A 33 4.69 -16.97 -11.85
C ARG A 33 3.57 -16.94 -12.88
N GLY A 34 3.64 -16.04 -13.85
CA GLY A 34 2.66 -15.93 -14.94
C GLY A 34 1.41 -15.15 -14.59
N LEU A 35 1.41 -14.36 -13.53
CA LEU A 35 0.31 -13.45 -13.19
C LEU A 35 0.50 -12.11 -13.88
N ASP A 36 -0.59 -11.48 -14.32
CA ASP A 36 -0.57 -10.13 -14.86
C ASP A 36 -0.71 -9.12 -13.72
N VAL A 37 0.40 -8.49 -13.35
CA VAL A 37 0.48 -7.65 -12.15
C VAL A 37 0.80 -6.22 -12.53
N ARG A 38 0.02 -5.28 -11.98
CA ARG A 38 0.29 -3.85 -12.07
C ARG A 38 0.30 -3.22 -10.68
N VAL A 39 0.91 -2.04 -10.57
CA VAL A 39 0.98 -1.28 -9.32
C VAL A 39 0.28 0.06 -9.50
N LEU A 40 -0.45 0.54 -8.50
CA LEU A 40 -1.04 1.88 -8.44
C LEU A 40 -0.33 2.69 -7.36
N LEU A 41 0.18 3.86 -7.75
CA LEU A 41 1.01 4.74 -6.93
C LEU A 41 0.51 6.19 -6.98
N PRO A 42 0.62 6.96 -5.88
CA PRO A 42 0.42 8.41 -5.91
C PRO A 42 1.57 9.10 -6.66
N GLY A 43 1.26 10.13 -7.44
CA GLY A 43 2.22 10.86 -8.28
C GLY A 43 3.09 11.84 -7.49
N MET A 44 3.82 11.36 -6.50
CA MET A 44 4.84 12.13 -5.81
C MET A 44 6.01 12.43 -6.75
N PRO A 45 6.78 13.52 -6.54
CA PRO A 45 7.85 13.91 -7.46
C PRO A 45 8.82 12.78 -7.82
N ALA A 46 9.25 11.99 -6.84
CA ALA A 46 10.17 10.87 -7.10
C ALA A 46 9.54 9.77 -7.94
N ILE A 47 8.24 9.48 -7.77
CA ILE A 47 7.50 8.49 -8.56
C ILE A 47 7.29 8.99 -9.98
N LEU A 48 6.83 10.24 -10.16
CA LEU A 48 6.64 10.84 -11.48
C LEU A 48 7.94 10.90 -12.28
N ASN A 49 9.06 11.21 -11.63
CA ASN A 49 10.37 11.29 -12.28
C ASN A 49 10.99 9.91 -12.54
N GLY A 50 10.66 8.91 -11.73
CA GLY A 50 11.29 7.58 -11.79
C GLY A 50 10.56 6.60 -12.70
N VAL A 51 9.25 6.68 -12.82
CA VAL A 51 8.47 5.82 -13.73
C VAL A 51 8.74 6.22 -15.17
N ARG A 52 9.07 5.26 -16.03
CA ARG A 52 9.46 5.48 -17.43
C ARG A 52 8.25 5.35 -18.36
N ASP A 53 8.39 5.89 -19.58
CA ASP A 53 7.42 5.75 -20.68
C ASP A 53 5.98 6.10 -20.29
N GLN A 54 5.81 7.07 -19.39
CA GLN A 54 4.50 7.49 -18.91
C GLN A 54 3.67 8.08 -20.04
N LYS A 55 2.43 7.60 -20.15
CA LYS A 55 1.43 8.11 -21.08
C LYS A 55 0.14 8.38 -20.31
N PRO A 56 -0.52 9.52 -20.53
CA PRO A 56 -1.82 9.77 -19.95
C PRO A 56 -2.82 8.74 -20.46
N LEU A 57 -3.48 8.04 -19.55
CA LEU A 57 -4.53 7.08 -19.86
C LEU A 57 -5.89 7.77 -19.87
N ILE A 58 -6.19 8.51 -18.81
CA ILE A 58 -7.43 9.26 -18.67
C ILE A 58 -7.19 10.53 -17.83
N ARG A 59 -7.98 11.56 -18.12
CA ARG A 59 -8.03 12.80 -17.35
C ARG A 59 -9.40 12.94 -16.70
N LEU A 60 -9.39 13.13 -15.39
CA LEU A 60 -10.58 13.25 -14.57
C LEU A 60 -10.78 14.70 -14.11
N GLY A 61 -12.02 15.04 -13.84
CA GLY A 61 -12.43 16.33 -13.29
C GLY A 61 -12.06 16.49 -11.81
N PRO A 62 -12.58 17.54 -11.16
CA PRO A 62 -12.27 17.82 -9.77
C PRO A 62 -12.76 16.71 -8.83
N ALA A 63 -11.86 16.22 -7.96
CA ALA A 63 -12.20 15.30 -6.89
C ALA A 63 -11.18 15.43 -5.75
N PHE A 64 -11.58 15.15 -4.51
CA PHE A 64 -10.72 15.16 -3.32
C PHE A 64 -9.90 16.45 -3.12
N GLY A 65 -10.42 17.59 -3.60
CA GLY A 65 -9.70 18.88 -3.55
C GLY A 65 -8.68 19.10 -4.68
N ALA A 66 -8.44 18.11 -5.55
CA ALA A 66 -7.66 18.32 -6.76
C ALA A 66 -8.54 18.86 -7.90
N ALA A 67 -8.10 19.91 -8.58
CA ALA A 67 -8.83 20.48 -9.73
C ALA A 67 -8.76 19.57 -10.96
N VAL A 68 -7.66 18.86 -11.13
CA VAL A 68 -7.40 17.93 -12.24
C VAL A 68 -6.63 16.73 -11.70
N ILE A 69 -7.03 15.56 -12.16
CA ILE A 69 -6.35 14.29 -11.90
C ILE A 69 -6.06 13.64 -13.25
N THR A 70 -4.82 13.27 -13.51
CA THR A 70 -4.45 12.49 -14.69
C THR A 70 -3.95 11.14 -14.24
N LEU A 71 -4.61 10.06 -14.63
CA LEU A 71 -4.07 8.73 -14.44
C LEU A 71 -3.10 8.44 -15.59
N GLN A 72 -1.86 8.18 -15.25
CA GLN A 72 -0.81 7.84 -16.19
C GLN A 72 -0.49 6.34 -16.10
N LEU A 73 -0.14 5.72 -17.23
CA LEU A 73 0.40 4.37 -17.27
C LEU A 73 1.84 4.44 -17.76
N GLY A 74 2.73 3.83 -17.00
CA GLY A 74 4.16 3.79 -17.32
C GLY A 74 4.81 2.47 -16.86
N ARG A 75 6.14 2.46 -16.81
CA ARG A 75 6.93 1.28 -16.41
C ARG A 75 7.86 1.61 -15.25
N LEU A 76 7.90 0.72 -14.27
CA LEU A 76 8.87 0.80 -13.18
C LEU A 76 10.31 0.67 -13.72
N PRO A 77 11.28 1.43 -13.19
CA PRO A 77 12.60 1.55 -13.78
C PRO A 77 13.42 0.25 -13.80
N ASP A 78 13.30 -0.56 -12.73
CA ASP A 78 14.24 -1.69 -12.52
C ASP A 78 13.73 -3.01 -13.12
N ASN A 79 12.41 -3.19 -13.23
CA ASN A 79 11.79 -4.46 -13.60
C ASN A 79 10.80 -4.36 -14.76
N GLY A 80 10.47 -3.14 -15.20
CA GLY A 80 9.57 -2.90 -16.34
C GLY A 80 8.10 -3.23 -16.09
N LEU A 81 7.69 -3.55 -14.85
CA LEU A 81 6.29 -3.74 -14.50
C LEU A 81 5.47 -2.49 -14.81
N LEU A 82 4.25 -2.70 -15.25
CA LEU A 82 3.33 -1.60 -15.50
C LEU A 82 2.87 -0.97 -14.17
N ALA A 83 2.91 0.36 -14.14
CA ALA A 83 2.49 1.15 -13.01
C ALA A 83 1.52 2.25 -13.44
N TYR A 84 0.39 2.31 -12.76
CA TYR A 84 -0.48 3.47 -12.79
C TYR A 84 0.04 4.52 -11.83
N VAL A 85 0.12 5.76 -12.27
CA VAL A 85 0.55 6.90 -11.46
C VAL A 85 -0.56 7.94 -11.45
N ILE A 86 -1.01 8.32 -10.27
CA ILE A 86 -2.05 9.34 -10.07
C ILE A 86 -1.40 10.71 -10.05
N ASP A 87 -1.34 11.39 -11.18
CA ASP A 87 -0.83 12.75 -11.26
C ASP A 87 -1.93 13.74 -10.86
N ALA A 88 -1.93 14.13 -9.59
CA ALA A 88 -2.76 15.15 -8.99
C ALA A 88 -1.85 16.18 -8.30
N PRO A 89 -1.38 17.20 -9.05
CA PRO A 89 -0.29 18.10 -8.60
C PRO A 89 -0.55 18.74 -7.24
N PHE A 90 -1.77 19.19 -6.99
CA PHE A 90 -2.14 19.84 -5.75
C PHE A 90 -2.02 18.92 -4.51
N LEU A 91 -2.27 17.61 -4.69
CA LEU A 91 -2.24 16.64 -3.62
C LEU A 91 -0.86 16.00 -3.43
N TYR A 92 -0.13 15.72 -4.52
CA TYR A 92 1.06 14.87 -4.45
C TYR A 92 2.37 15.54 -4.85
N ARG A 93 2.37 16.62 -5.65
CA ARG A 93 3.61 17.31 -6.03
C ARG A 93 4.06 18.28 -4.94
N ARG A 94 4.54 17.72 -3.84
CA ARG A 94 4.99 18.47 -2.66
C ARG A 94 6.36 17.95 -2.22
N ASP A 95 7.16 18.84 -1.64
CA ASP A 95 8.40 18.49 -0.98
C ASP A 95 8.11 17.87 0.39
N GLY A 96 9.00 17.00 0.85
CA GLY A 96 8.85 16.25 2.08
C GLY A 96 8.75 14.75 1.85
N ASP A 97 8.41 14.01 2.90
CA ASP A 97 8.15 12.59 2.76
C ASP A 97 6.69 12.31 2.32
N PRO A 98 6.32 11.07 2.06
CA PRO A 98 4.96 10.72 1.64
C PRO A 98 3.86 11.20 2.59
N TYR A 99 4.16 11.36 3.87
CA TYR A 99 3.19 11.56 4.95
C TYR A 99 3.32 12.91 5.62
N LEU A 100 4.56 13.40 5.76
CA LEU A 100 4.91 14.59 6.52
C LEU A 100 5.31 15.74 5.61
N GLY A 101 4.96 16.94 6.03
CA GLY A 101 5.47 18.16 5.43
C GLY A 101 6.89 18.48 5.89
N PRO A 102 7.48 19.56 5.35
CA PRO A 102 8.83 20.01 5.71
C PRO A 102 9.01 20.37 7.20
N ASP A 103 7.90 20.62 7.89
CA ASP A 103 7.83 20.91 9.34
C ASP A 103 7.79 19.64 10.22
N GLY A 104 7.83 18.45 9.61
CA GLY A 104 7.78 17.15 10.27
C GLY A 104 6.39 16.78 10.80
N ARG A 105 5.33 17.47 10.40
CA ARG A 105 3.94 17.17 10.75
C ARG A 105 3.20 16.54 9.58
N ASP A 106 2.18 15.75 9.91
CA ASP A 106 1.28 15.21 8.90
C ASP A 106 0.67 16.33 8.04
N TRP A 107 0.58 16.09 6.73
CA TRP A 107 -0.19 16.95 5.86
C TRP A 107 -1.67 16.94 6.28
N ASN A 108 -2.25 18.12 6.47
CA ASN A 108 -3.64 18.29 6.93
C ASN A 108 -4.67 17.62 6.00
N ASP A 109 -4.32 17.40 4.74
CA ASP A 109 -5.16 16.78 3.73
C ASP A 109 -4.78 15.33 3.39
N ASN A 110 -4.01 14.65 4.24
CA ASN A 110 -3.66 13.23 4.05
C ASN A 110 -4.90 12.35 3.87
N HIS A 111 -6.01 12.66 4.54
CA HIS A 111 -7.28 11.96 4.33
C HIS A 111 -7.74 12.03 2.87
N ARG A 112 -7.67 13.19 2.20
CA ARG A 112 -8.03 13.35 0.78
C ARG A 112 -7.01 12.69 -0.15
N ARG A 113 -5.73 12.83 0.15
CA ARG A 113 -4.62 12.24 -0.62
C ARG A 113 -4.76 10.73 -0.73
N TYR A 114 -5.00 10.06 0.38
CA TYR A 114 -5.10 8.61 0.42
C TYR A 114 -6.52 8.10 0.15
N ALA A 115 -7.55 8.91 0.32
CA ALA A 115 -8.87 8.61 -0.22
C ALA A 115 -8.84 8.53 -1.75
N LEU A 116 -8.20 9.49 -2.43
CA LEU A 116 -8.04 9.45 -3.88
C LEU A 116 -7.31 8.18 -4.36
N LEU A 117 -6.26 7.72 -3.64
CA LEU A 117 -5.55 6.48 -3.97
C LEU A 117 -6.50 5.27 -3.96
N GLY A 118 -7.30 5.13 -2.90
CA GLY A 118 -8.28 4.05 -2.78
C GLY A 118 -9.42 4.15 -3.80
N TRP A 119 -9.89 5.36 -4.07
CA TRP A 119 -10.94 5.63 -5.05
C TRP A 119 -10.52 5.25 -6.48
N ILE A 120 -9.33 5.65 -6.91
CA ILE A 120 -8.78 5.26 -8.23
C ILE A 120 -8.64 3.73 -8.33
N ALA A 121 -8.23 3.05 -7.24
CA ALA A 121 -8.15 1.58 -7.23
C ALA A 121 -9.51 0.93 -7.49
N ALA A 122 -10.59 1.46 -6.88
CA ALA A 122 -11.94 0.95 -7.08
C ALA A 122 -12.45 1.20 -8.50
N HIS A 123 -12.20 2.37 -9.09
CA HIS A 123 -12.60 2.68 -10.46
C HIS A 123 -11.78 1.90 -11.52
N LEU A 124 -10.51 1.56 -11.23
CA LEU A 124 -9.76 0.57 -12.02
C LEU A 124 -10.38 -0.84 -11.89
N ALA A 125 -10.82 -1.21 -10.70
CA ALA A 125 -11.52 -2.48 -10.48
C ALA A 125 -12.88 -2.54 -11.19
N ALA A 126 -13.53 -1.40 -11.39
CA ALA A 126 -14.76 -1.29 -12.18
C ALA A 126 -14.52 -1.30 -13.70
N GLY A 127 -13.26 -1.18 -14.18
CA GLY A 127 -12.93 -1.05 -15.59
C GLY A 127 -13.24 0.33 -16.18
N GLU A 128 -13.54 1.32 -15.35
CA GLU A 128 -13.94 2.66 -15.79
C GLU A 128 -12.76 3.55 -16.20
N LEU A 129 -11.56 3.24 -15.72
CA LEU A 129 -10.35 4.04 -15.97
C LEU A 129 -9.39 3.39 -16.96
N ASP A 130 -9.47 2.06 -17.14
CA ASP A 130 -8.74 1.31 -18.16
C ASP A 130 -9.65 0.21 -18.71
N GLU A 131 -10.26 0.45 -19.86
CA GLU A 131 -11.17 -0.50 -20.53
C GLU A 131 -10.44 -1.78 -20.98
N THR A 132 -9.10 -1.73 -21.09
CA THR A 132 -8.29 -2.86 -21.59
C THR A 132 -7.83 -3.79 -20.49
N TRP A 133 -7.86 -3.31 -19.24
CA TRP A 133 -7.35 -4.08 -18.11
C TRP A 133 -8.14 -3.82 -16.81
N GLN A 134 -8.73 -4.85 -16.28
CA GLN A 134 -9.49 -4.83 -15.04
C GLN A 134 -8.93 -5.88 -14.07
N PRO A 135 -8.56 -5.51 -12.83
CA PRO A 135 -8.02 -6.46 -11.86
C PRO A 135 -9.09 -7.42 -11.33
N GLU A 136 -8.73 -8.68 -11.17
CA GLU A 136 -9.53 -9.69 -10.48
C GLU A 136 -9.27 -9.64 -8.96
N VAL A 137 -8.08 -9.12 -8.59
CA VAL A 137 -7.66 -8.92 -7.19
C VAL A 137 -7.08 -7.52 -7.03
N VAL A 138 -7.55 -6.79 -6.02
CA VAL A 138 -6.93 -5.55 -5.54
C VAL A 138 -6.25 -5.86 -4.21
N HIS A 139 -4.92 -5.70 -4.18
CA HIS A 139 -4.09 -5.91 -3.02
C HIS A 139 -3.65 -4.55 -2.44
N ALA A 140 -4.30 -4.12 -1.39
CA ALA A 140 -4.05 -2.85 -0.73
C ALA A 140 -3.03 -3.02 0.42
N HIS A 141 -2.09 -2.08 0.51
CA HIS A 141 -0.99 -2.12 1.49
C HIS A 141 -1.08 -0.97 2.48
N ASP A 142 -1.23 -1.30 3.76
CA ASP A 142 -1.34 -0.38 4.91
C ASP A 142 -2.46 0.67 4.80
N TRP A 143 -2.57 1.51 5.82
CA TRP A 143 -3.65 2.48 5.95
C TRP A 143 -3.82 3.42 4.76
N HIS A 144 -2.74 3.75 4.05
CA HIS A 144 -2.77 4.62 2.87
C HIS A 144 -3.64 4.08 1.73
N ALA A 145 -3.67 2.77 1.58
CA ALA A 145 -4.53 2.08 0.62
C ALA A 145 -5.82 1.53 1.28
N GLY A 146 -6.03 1.84 2.57
CA GLY A 146 -7.05 1.22 3.41
C GLY A 146 -8.49 1.48 2.98
N LEU A 147 -8.76 2.55 2.23
CA LEU A 147 -10.10 2.81 1.70
C LEU A 147 -10.41 2.07 0.39
N ALA A 148 -9.44 1.48 -0.30
CA ALA A 148 -9.69 0.75 -1.55
C ALA A 148 -10.71 -0.40 -1.37
N PRO A 149 -10.61 -1.27 -0.34
CA PRO A 149 -11.62 -2.28 -0.08
C PRO A 149 -13.02 -1.70 0.17
N ALA A 150 -13.13 -0.56 0.87
CA ALA A 150 -14.40 0.08 1.16
C ALA A 150 -15.08 0.62 -0.10
N TYR A 151 -14.35 1.34 -0.96
CA TYR A 151 -14.88 1.81 -2.23
C TYR A 151 -15.32 0.66 -3.15
N ILE A 152 -14.55 -0.44 -3.19
CA ILE A 152 -14.93 -1.63 -3.97
C ILE A 152 -16.22 -2.27 -3.40
N ALA A 153 -16.34 -2.35 -2.08
CA ALA A 153 -17.52 -2.93 -1.42
C ALA A 153 -18.82 -2.12 -1.64
N GLN A 154 -18.70 -0.81 -1.93
CA GLN A 154 -19.84 0.04 -2.26
C GLN A 154 -20.46 -0.24 -3.64
N ASN A 155 -19.75 -0.97 -4.50
CA ASN A 155 -20.28 -1.43 -5.77
C ASN A 155 -20.49 -2.95 -5.75
N PRO A 156 -21.67 -3.44 -5.37
CA PRO A 156 -21.95 -4.88 -5.23
C PRO A 156 -21.90 -5.64 -6.57
N ALA A 157 -21.88 -4.95 -7.70
CA ALA A 157 -21.71 -5.57 -9.02
C ALA A 157 -20.25 -5.99 -9.29
N LEU A 158 -19.29 -5.51 -8.50
CA LEU A 158 -17.87 -5.86 -8.67
C LEU A 158 -17.57 -7.23 -8.06
N ASN A 159 -17.02 -8.11 -8.88
CA ASN A 159 -16.50 -9.42 -8.45
C ASN A 159 -15.01 -9.38 -8.05
N THR A 160 -14.43 -8.20 -7.91
CA THR A 160 -13.02 -8.03 -7.57
C THR A 160 -12.76 -8.45 -6.12
N ALA A 161 -11.87 -9.41 -5.93
CA ALA A 161 -11.44 -9.82 -4.60
C ALA A 161 -10.49 -8.76 -4.00
N THR A 162 -10.60 -8.54 -2.69
CA THR A 162 -9.73 -7.60 -1.98
C THR A 162 -8.83 -8.32 -0.98
N VAL A 163 -7.54 -8.04 -1.02
CA VAL A 163 -6.53 -8.46 -0.05
C VAL A 163 -5.96 -7.20 0.60
N PHE A 164 -5.84 -7.21 1.91
CA PHE A 164 -5.25 -6.12 2.66
C PHE A 164 -4.08 -6.60 3.50
N THR A 165 -2.90 -5.97 3.32
CA THR A 165 -1.70 -6.29 4.12
C THR A 165 -1.44 -5.21 5.16
N ILE A 166 -1.39 -5.63 6.42
CA ILE A 166 -0.93 -4.83 7.56
C ILE A 166 0.60 -4.97 7.63
N HIS A 167 1.33 -3.90 7.33
CA HIS A 167 2.78 -3.86 7.56
C HIS A 167 3.11 -3.38 8.96
N ASN A 168 2.38 -2.36 9.45
CA ASN A 168 2.50 -1.88 10.82
C ASN A 168 1.16 -1.34 11.34
N LEU A 169 0.53 -2.08 12.24
CA LEU A 169 -0.77 -1.73 12.83
C LEU A 169 -0.75 -0.47 13.70
N ALA A 170 0.42 -0.02 14.16
CA ALA A 170 0.55 1.21 14.94
C ALA A 170 0.10 2.45 14.14
N PHE A 171 0.26 2.43 12.82
CA PHE A 171 -0.19 3.47 11.92
C PHE A 171 -1.59 3.13 11.39
N ARG A 172 -2.60 3.84 11.88
CA ARG A 172 -4.01 3.52 11.62
C ARG A 172 -4.69 4.46 10.63
N GLY A 173 -3.99 5.53 10.18
CA GLY A 173 -4.58 6.56 9.34
C GLY A 173 -5.76 7.20 10.05
N LEU A 174 -5.49 7.89 11.17
CA LEU A 174 -6.50 8.53 12.00
C LEU A 174 -6.71 9.97 11.58
N PHE A 175 -7.96 10.34 11.34
CA PHE A 175 -8.35 11.69 10.94
C PHE A 175 -9.58 12.16 11.74
N PRO A 176 -9.79 13.48 11.89
CA PRO A 176 -11.01 14.01 12.49
C PRO A 176 -12.28 13.50 11.80
N LEU A 177 -13.35 13.25 12.60
CA LEU A 177 -14.60 12.69 12.07
C LEU A 177 -15.30 13.61 11.05
N ASP A 178 -15.16 14.91 11.18
CA ASP A 178 -15.76 15.91 10.28
C ASP A 178 -15.23 15.82 8.84
N HIS A 179 -14.06 15.19 8.63
CA HIS A 179 -13.52 14.91 7.29
C HIS A 179 -14.25 13.78 6.55
N HIS A 180 -15.24 13.12 7.15
CA HIS A 180 -15.96 12.02 6.49
C HIS A 180 -16.60 12.42 5.15
N THR A 181 -17.08 13.66 5.04
CA THR A 181 -17.68 14.19 3.81
C THR A 181 -16.69 14.36 2.67
N ASP A 182 -15.40 14.46 2.98
CA ASP A 182 -14.32 14.63 2.01
C ASP A 182 -13.91 13.32 1.33
N LEU A 183 -14.37 12.19 1.87
CA LEU A 183 -13.92 10.86 1.42
C LEU A 183 -14.67 10.36 0.18
N GLY A 184 -15.79 10.97 -0.20
CA GLY A 184 -16.60 10.49 -1.33
C GLY A 184 -17.18 9.09 -1.12
N LEU A 185 -17.25 8.61 0.13
CA LEU A 185 -17.92 7.37 0.50
C LEU A 185 -19.40 7.63 0.73
N LEU A 186 -20.25 6.75 0.23
CA LEU A 186 -21.69 6.71 0.59
C LEU A 186 -21.79 6.12 1.99
N ILE A 187 -21.78 6.99 3.02
CA ILE A 187 -21.75 6.55 4.40
C ILE A 187 -23.19 6.31 4.88
N SER A 188 -23.62 5.06 4.93
CA SER A 188 -24.78 4.59 5.69
C SER A 188 -24.38 4.28 7.14
N GLY A 189 -25.34 4.10 8.04
CA GLY A 189 -25.03 3.89 9.47
C GLY A 189 -24.04 2.74 9.75
N ALA A 190 -24.10 1.65 8.97
CA ALA A 190 -23.15 0.53 9.08
C ALA A 190 -21.74 0.91 8.60
N ASP A 191 -21.64 1.67 7.51
CA ASP A 191 -20.36 2.11 6.94
C ASP A 191 -19.68 3.14 7.85
N GLN A 192 -20.45 3.99 8.54
CA GLN A 192 -19.94 4.90 9.54
C GLN A 192 -19.27 4.14 10.70
N SER A 193 -19.89 3.05 11.18
CA SER A 193 -19.30 2.22 12.23
C SER A 193 -18.04 1.51 11.80
N ALA A 194 -17.89 1.18 10.50
CA ALA A 194 -16.72 0.56 9.92
C ALA A 194 -15.53 1.52 9.80
N LEU A 195 -15.78 2.82 9.71
CA LEU A 195 -14.78 3.86 9.54
C LEU A 195 -14.44 4.56 10.86
N GLU A 196 -15.42 4.74 11.76
CA GLU A 196 -15.26 5.41 13.04
C GLU A 196 -14.41 4.57 14.01
N PHE A 197 -13.46 5.23 14.70
CA PHE A 197 -12.56 4.61 15.67
C PHE A 197 -12.24 5.60 16.79
N TYR A 198 -12.88 5.41 17.95
CA TYR A 198 -12.71 6.26 19.15
C TYR A 198 -12.77 7.76 18.86
N GLY A 199 -13.79 8.19 18.16
CA GLY A 199 -14.01 9.61 17.82
C GLY A 199 -13.18 10.12 16.61
N HIS A 200 -12.53 9.22 15.87
CA HIS A 200 -11.77 9.53 14.65
C HIS A 200 -12.23 8.65 13.49
N LEU A 201 -11.88 9.04 12.28
CA LEU A 201 -11.87 8.15 11.12
C LEU A 201 -10.61 7.29 11.16
N SER A 202 -10.71 5.99 10.85
CA SER A 202 -9.55 5.11 10.70
C SER A 202 -9.60 4.35 9.38
N PHE A 203 -8.64 4.64 8.50
CA PHE A 203 -8.54 3.96 7.22
C PHE A 203 -8.10 2.49 7.39
N MET A 204 -7.27 2.21 8.39
CA MET A 204 -6.91 0.85 8.79
C MET A 204 -8.14 0.05 9.20
N LYS A 205 -8.99 0.59 10.10
CA LYS A 205 -10.22 -0.08 10.54
C LYS A 205 -11.13 -0.36 9.35
N SER A 206 -11.32 0.63 8.47
CA SER A 206 -12.12 0.48 7.25
C SER A 206 -11.63 -0.68 6.39
N ALA A 207 -10.31 -0.77 6.17
CA ALA A 207 -9.73 -1.88 5.44
C ALA A 207 -9.97 -3.23 6.10
N LEU A 208 -9.80 -3.30 7.43
CA LEU A 208 -10.04 -4.53 8.18
C LEU A 208 -11.48 -5.01 8.11
N VAL A 209 -12.45 -4.09 8.03
CA VAL A 209 -13.86 -4.45 7.89
C VAL A 209 -14.18 -4.94 6.47
N HIS A 210 -13.74 -4.22 5.44
CA HIS A 210 -14.21 -4.42 4.07
C HIS A 210 -13.36 -5.39 3.24
N ALA A 211 -12.08 -5.61 3.59
CA ALA A 211 -11.24 -6.53 2.82
C ALA A 211 -11.72 -7.98 2.93
N LYS A 212 -11.76 -8.70 1.81
CA LYS A 212 -12.13 -10.12 1.78
C LYS A 212 -11.12 -10.99 2.54
N ARG A 213 -9.84 -10.68 2.43
CA ARG A 213 -8.74 -11.33 3.15
C ARG A 213 -7.80 -10.28 3.74
N VAL A 214 -7.32 -10.54 4.93
CA VAL A 214 -6.34 -9.71 5.62
C VAL A 214 -5.10 -10.55 5.89
N ASN A 215 -3.93 -10.00 5.65
CA ASN A 215 -2.70 -10.62 6.11
C ASN A 215 -1.77 -9.58 6.75
N THR A 216 -0.81 -10.10 7.50
CA THR A 216 0.30 -9.32 8.05
C THR A 216 1.62 -10.00 7.77
N VAL A 217 2.73 -9.32 8.05
CA VAL A 217 4.07 -9.68 7.61
C VAL A 217 4.78 -10.75 8.44
N SER A 218 4.07 -11.40 9.37
CA SER A 218 4.63 -12.47 10.19
C SER A 218 3.51 -13.32 10.80
N PRO A 219 3.64 -14.66 10.87
CA PRO A 219 2.73 -15.52 11.63
C PRO A 219 2.65 -15.13 13.11
N THR A 220 3.78 -14.83 13.73
CA THR A 220 3.84 -14.35 15.13
C THR A 220 3.09 -13.03 15.28
N TYR A 221 3.33 -12.08 14.38
CA TYR A 221 2.67 -10.78 14.40
C TYR A 221 1.14 -10.90 14.21
N ALA A 222 0.68 -11.85 13.38
CA ALA A 222 -0.76 -12.12 13.24
C ALA A 222 -1.41 -12.52 14.57
N HIS A 223 -0.71 -13.27 15.42
CA HIS A 223 -1.18 -13.58 16.78
C HIS A 223 -1.06 -12.38 17.74
N GLU A 224 0.03 -11.65 17.69
CA GLU A 224 0.28 -10.49 18.56
C GLU A 224 -0.77 -9.41 18.38
N ILE A 225 -1.10 -9.02 17.15
CA ILE A 225 -2.10 -7.97 16.87
C ILE A 225 -3.52 -8.35 17.29
N CYS A 226 -3.81 -9.63 17.53
CA CYS A 226 -5.06 -10.10 18.11
C CYS A 226 -5.13 -9.95 19.63
N THR A 227 -4.08 -9.42 20.28
CA THR A 227 -4.04 -9.21 21.73
C THR A 227 -4.23 -7.73 22.09
N PRO A 228 -4.83 -7.39 23.25
CA PRO A 228 -4.98 -6.00 23.68
C PRO A 228 -3.66 -5.23 23.75
N LYS A 229 -2.55 -5.92 24.02
CA LYS A 229 -1.21 -5.33 24.15
C LYS A 229 -0.69 -4.78 22.82
N HIS A 230 -0.98 -5.45 21.71
CA HIS A 230 -0.40 -5.14 20.38
C HIS A 230 -1.46 -4.79 19.31
N GLY A 231 -2.74 -4.94 19.63
CA GLY A 231 -3.85 -4.70 18.70
C GLY A 231 -4.25 -3.24 18.54
N TRP A 232 -3.70 -2.33 19.37
CA TRP A 232 -3.94 -0.89 19.28
C TRP A 232 -5.44 -0.50 19.28
N GLY A 233 -6.27 -1.29 19.98
CA GLY A 233 -7.73 -1.14 20.02
C GLY A 233 -8.47 -1.80 18.87
N LEU A 234 -7.77 -2.48 17.94
CA LEU A 234 -8.34 -3.24 16.82
C LEU A 234 -8.28 -4.76 17.06
N ASP A 235 -7.76 -5.21 18.21
CA ASP A 235 -7.59 -6.62 18.55
C ASP A 235 -8.90 -7.42 18.52
N GLY A 236 -10.02 -6.83 18.94
CA GLY A 236 -11.34 -7.44 18.86
C GLY A 236 -11.73 -7.73 17.41
N LEU A 237 -11.66 -6.70 16.56
CA LEU A 237 -11.95 -6.83 15.13
C LEU A 237 -11.02 -7.84 14.44
N LEU A 238 -9.74 -7.85 14.80
CA LEU A 238 -8.77 -8.79 14.23
C LEU A 238 -9.03 -10.24 14.65
N ARG A 239 -9.45 -10.48 15.90
CA ARG A 239 -9.92 -11.81 16.33
C ARG A 239 -11.16 -12.27 15.56
N ASP A 240 -12.12 -11.37 15.35
CA ASP A 240 -13.36 -11.66 14.62
C ASP A 240 -13.10 -12.03 13.14
N ARG A 241 -11.94 -11.61 12.58
CA ARG A 241 -11.53 -12.04 11.23
C ARG A 241 -11.24 -13.53 11.12
N GLY A 242 -10.88 -14.20 12.21
CA GLY A 242 -10.64 -15.65 12.24
C GLY A 242 -9.72 -16.12 11.10
N ASP A 243 -10.17 -17.11 10.32
CA ASP A 243 -9.45 -17.68 9.18
C ASP A 243 -9.26 -16.71 7.99
N HIS A 244 -9.84 -15.52 8.07
CA HIS A 244 -9.60 -14.46 7.09
C HIS A 244 -8.37 -13.60 7.40
N LEU A 245 -7.73 -13.79 8.55
CA LEU A 245 -6.45 -13.19 8.94
C LEU A 245 -5.34 -14.23 8.86
N SER A 246 -4.25 -13.90 8.20
CA SER A 246 -3.07 -14.77 8.10
C SER A 246 -1.77 -13.98 8.28
N GLY A 247 -0.71 -14.66 8.72
CA GLY A 247 0.65 -14.10 8.79
C GLY A 247 1.53 -14.72 7.72
N ILE A 248 2.17 -13.88 6.88
CA ILE A 248 3.06 -14.31 5.80
C ILE A 248 4.37 -13.55 5.94
N LEU A 249 5.49 -14.27 6.13
CA LEU A 249 6.80 -13.63 6.22
C LEU A 249 7.16 -12.95 4.89
N ASN A 250 7.72 -11.75 4.99
CA ASN A 250 8.28 -11.08 3.83
C ASN A 250 9.41 -11.92 3.23
N GLY A 251 9.44 -11.99 1.92
CA GLY A 251 10.58 -12.54 1.19
C GLY A 251 11.78 -11.60 1.20
N VAL A 252 12.89 -12.10 0.69
CA VAL A 252 14.12 -11.34 0.51
C VAL A 252 14.51 -11.38 -0.96
N ASP A 253 14.83 -10.24 -1.53
CA ASP A 253 15.41 -10.18 -2.87
C ASP A 253 16.90 -10.55 -2.79
N TYR A 254 17.23 -11.79 -3.13
CA TYR A 254 18.59 -12.30 -3.13
C TYR A 254 19.48 -11.73 -4.24
N SER A 255 18.94 -11.00 -5.22
CA SER A 255 19.76 -10.27 -6.17
C SER A 255 20.44 -9.07 -5.54
N VAL A 256 19.82 -8.48 -4.51
CA VAL A 256 20.29 -7.33 -3.72
C VAL A 256 20.90 -7.79 -2.38
N TRP A 257 20.18 -8.62 -1.64
CA TRP A 257 20.56 -9.05 -0.28
C TRP A 257 21.29 -10.40 -0.30
N ASP A 258 22.49 -10.45 -0.90
CA ASP A 258 23.32 -11.65 -0.98
C ASP A 258 24.64 -11.44 -0.22
N PRO A 259 24.79 -12.00 0.98
CA PRO A 259 26.00 -11.80 1.79
C PRO A 259 27.24 -12.44 1.20
N THR A 260 27.13 -13.22 0.12
CA THR A 260 28.30 -13.75 -0.60
C THR A 260 28.96 -12.71 -1.52
N ARG A 261 28.19 -11.72 -1.97
CA ARG A 261 28.59 -10.71 -2.97
C ARG A 261 28.41 -9.27 -2.52
N ASP A 262 27.87 -9.04 -1.31
CA ASP A 262 27.58 -7.70 -0.80
C ASP A 262 28.87 -6.91 -0.56
N PRO A 263 29.13 -5.82 -1.32
CA PRO A 263 30.34 -5.02 -1.19
C PRO A 263 30.40 -4.22 0.11
N ALA A 264 29.28 -4.03 0.82
CA ALA A 264 29.23 -3.35 2.10
C ALA A 264 29.75 -4.23 3.25
N LEU A 265 29.85 -5.53 3.05
CA LEU A 265 30.34 -6.45 4.08
C LEU A 265 31.88 -6.54 4.07
N PRO A 266 32.54 -6.47 5.24
CA PRO A 266 34.01 -6.63 5.33
C PRO A 266 34.47 -8.03 4.92
N LYS A 267 33.60 -9.03 4.99
CA LYS A 267 33.87 -10.41 4.55
C LYS A 267 32.57 -11.11 4.17
N GLY A 268 32.48 -11.59 2.92
CA GLY A 268 31.35 -12.37 2.46
C GLY A 268 31.19 -13.69 3.22
N TYR A 269 29.96 -14.19 3.32
CA TYR A 269 29.61 -15.47 3.95
C TYR A 269 28.37 -16.09 3.29
N SER A 270 28.15 -17.37 3.50
CA SER A 270 26.95 -18.09 3.08
C SER A 270 26.42 -18.93 4.24
N ALA A 271 25.27 -19.56 4.05
CA ALA A 271 24.69 -20.49 5.02
C ALA A 271 25.67 -21.64 5.35
N ASP A 272 26.39 -22.13 4.32
CA ASP A 272 27.36 -23.24 4.48
C ASP A 272 28.72 -22.78 4.99
N LYS A 273 29.08 -21.49 4.88
CA LYS A 273 30.39 -20.92 5.24
C LYS A 273 30.25 -19.66 6.09
N LEU A 274 29.89 -19.83 7.36
CA LEU A 274 29.59 -18.75 8.30
C LEU A 274 30.83 -18.02 8.86
N ARG A 275 32.07 -18.42 8.52
CA ARG A 275 33.31 -17.77 9.06
C ARG A 275 33.35 -16.27 8.81
N GLY A 276 32.90 -15.82 7.62
CA GLY A 276 32.86 -14.40 7.30
C GLY A 276 31.90 -13.60 8.19
N LYS A 277 30.81 -14.19 8.66
CA LYS A 277 29.86 -13.53 9.55
C LYS A 277 30.49 -13.12 10.90
N LYS A 278 31.45 -13.92 11.41
CA LYS A 278 32.19 -13.57 12.62
C LYS A 278 33.03 -12.29 12.41
N VAL A 279 33.65 -12.14 11.24
CA VAL A 279 34.40 -10.92 10.90
C VAL A 279 33.49 -9.71 10.81
N CYS A 280 32.30 -9.86 10.18
CA CYS A 280 31.30 -8.80 10.12
C CYS A 280 30.83 -8.38 11.54
N LYS A 281 30.59 -9.35 12.41
CA LYS A 281 30.21 -9.09 13.82
C LYS A 281 31.29 -8.27 14.55
N LEU A 282 32.57 -8.69 14.47
CA LEU A 282 33.66 -8.00 15.14
C LEU A 282 33.87 -6.56 14.62
N LYS A 283 33.57 -6.30 13.36
CA LYS A 283 33.67 -4.96 12.80
C LYS A 283 32.48 -4.07 13.19
N LEU A 284 31.32 -4.66 13.45
CA LEU A 284 30.12 -3.93 13.89
C LEU A 284 30.21 -3.52 15.37
N GLN A 285 30.83 -4.36 16.22
CA GLN A 285 31.07 -4.12 17.65
C GLN A 285 32.25 -3.17 17.89
#